data_1c9262b7a8036905a476d34b6859cc55
#
_entry.id   1c9262b7a8036905a476d34b6859cc55
#
_cell.length_a   1.000
_cell.length_b   1.000
_cell.length_c   1.000
_cell.angle_alpha   90.00
_cell.angle_beta   90.00
_cell.angle_gamma   90.00
#
_symmetry.space_group_name_H-M   'P 1'
#
loop_
_entity.id
_entity.type
_entity.pdbx_description
1 polymer ?
#
loop_
_entity_poly.entity_id
_entity_poly.type
_entity_poly.pdbx_seq_one_letter_code
_entity_poly.pdbx_strand_id
1 'polypeptide(L)'
;MSKDKPTFELESSAWAEDLFFAACDEAGYGCASGSMWVAATIWPKNSPILPSMSGIKDSKKTTAAQRAELVKLIKDSCQWFLWEIKVDQINSGNPYWLRYEVADAGLADLPPLVTCFDGNVCLKNSKHKNTCQIKGDAVSISIAAASIIAKHAKDLECKELHDKYPNYGFNNHSGYLTEEHIKALKTFGPAPCHRTKYISAHI
;
A
#
# COMPACT_ATOMS: atom_id res chain seq x y z
N MET A 1 -2.06 -22.20 18.76
CA MET A 1 -2.42 -21.46 17.52
C MET A 1 -1.16 -20.74 17.06
N SER A 2 -0.67 -20.96 15.85
CA SER A 2 0.58 -20.33 15.39
C SER A 2 0.36 -18.81 15.27
N LYS A 3 1.21 -18.03 15.95
CA LYS A 3 1.17 -16.55 15.98
C LYS A 3 1.51 -15.86 14.64
N ASP A 4 1.47 -16.57 13.51
CA ASP A 4 2.09 -16.14 12.26
C ASP A 4 1.12 -15.91 11.10
N LYS A 5 -0.19 -15.87 11.33
CA LYS A 5 -1.17 -15.61 10.26
C LYS A 5 -2.12 -14.48 10.65
N PRO A 6 -2.37 -13.52 9.74
CA PRO A 6 -3.36 -12.49 9.99
C PRO A 6 -4.77 -13.09 10.14
N THR A 7 -5.59 -12.43 10.95
CA THR A 7 -6.98 -12.81 11.27
C THR A 7 -7.90 -11.60 11.08
N PHE A 8 -9.20 -11.76 11.37
CA PHE A 8 -10.15 -10.65 11.46
C PHE A 8 -10.37 -10.17 12.92
N GLU A 9 -9.40 -10.36 13.81
CA GLU A 9 -9.54 -9.97 15.22
C GLU A 9 -9.63 -8.45 15.40
N LEU A 10 -8.86 -7.66 14.63
CA LEU A 10 -8.94 -6.20 14.66
C LEU A 10 -10.29 -5.69 14.14
N GLU A 11 -10.76 -6.28 13.05
CA GLU A 11 -12.02 -5.94 12.40
C GLU A 11 -13.22 -6.24 13.29
N SER A 12 -13.14 -7.32 14.05
CA SER A 12 -14.24 -7.79 14.92
C SER A 12 -14.65 -6.77 15.97
N SER A 13 -13.74 -5.92 16.43
CA SER A 13 -14.04 -4.84 17.36
C SER A 13 -14.99 -3.80 16.76
N ALA A 14 -14.78 -3.40 15.51
CA ALA A 14 -15.67 -2.49 14.80
C ALA A 14 -17.00 -3.17 14.45
N TRP A 15 -16.95 -4.43 14.03
CA TRP A 15 -18.15 -5.21 13.71
C TRP A 15 -19.08 -5.40 14.92
N ALA A 16 -18.52 -5.52 16.13
CA ALA A 16 -19.28 -5.60 17.37
C ALA A 16 -20.04 -4.29 17.69
N GLU A 17 -19.51 -3.15 17.23
CA GLU A 17 -20.16 -1.81 17.30
C GLU A 17 -21.09 -1.55 16.09
N ASP A 18 -21.37 -2.55 15.26
CA ASP A 18 -22.10 -2.46 13.99
C ASP A 18 -21.48 -1.50 12.97
N LEU A 19 -20.19 -1.22 13.07
CA LEU A 19 -19.44 -0.38 12.13
C LEU A 19 -18.71 -1.25 11.09
N PHE A 20 -18.47 -0.67 9.90
CA PHE A 20 -17.52 -1.22 8.95
C PHE A 20 -16.08 -0.90 9.37
N PHE A 21 -15.14 -1.71 8.90
CA PHE A 21 -13.72 -1.53 9.15
C PHE A 21 -12.96 -1.40 7.82
N ALA A 22 -12.37 -0.23 7.58
CA ALA A 22 -11.55 0.04 6.41
C ALA A 22 -10.07 -0.03 6.80
N ALA A 23 -9.36 -0.99 6.26
CA ALA A 23 -7.92 -1.15 6.49
C ALA A 23 -7.10 -0.56 5.36
N CYS A 24 -6.10 0.25 5.68
CA CYS A 24 -5.29 0.99 4.71
C CYS A 24 -3.81 0.63 4.83
N ASP A 25 -3.14 0.47 3.69
CA ASP A 25 -1.69 0.31 3.59
C ASP A 25 -1.17 0.94 2.29
N GLU A 26 0.16 1.16 2.19
CA GLU A 26 0.79 1.75 1.02
C GLU A 26 1.93 0.91 0.47
N ALA A 27 2.26 1.15 -0.80
CA ALA A 27 3.47 0.65 -1.44
C ALA A 27 4.22 1.77 -2.16
N GLY A 28 5.55 1.69 -2.10
CA GLY A 28 6.42 2.65 -2.79
C GLY A 28 6.76 3.89 -1.98
N TYR A 29 6.49 3.95 -0.68
CA TYR A 29 6.87 5.10 0.17
C TYR A 29 8.36 5.41 0.07
N GLY A 30 9.25 4.44 0.26
CA GLY A 30 10.71 4.61 0.24
C GLY A 30 11.36 4.58 -1.16
N CYS A 31 10.59 4.50 -2.24
CA CYS A 31 11.13 4.48 -3.60
C CYS A 31 11.57 5.87 -4.06
N ALA A 32 12.68 5.95 -4.79
CA ALA A 32 13.19 7.18 -5.41
C ALA A 32 12.52 7.49 -6.77
N SER A 33 11.71 6.58 -7.27
CA SER A 33 11.01 6.75 -8.56
C SER A 33 9.61 6.17 -8.54
N GLY A 34 8.78 6.71 -9.42
CA GLY A 34 7.38 6.36 -9.59
C GLY A 34 6.48 6.84 -8.45
N SER A 35 5.21 6.56 -8.59
CA SER A 35 4.15 6.93 -7.66
C SER A 35 4.22 6.14 -6.36
N MET A 36 3.55 6.63 -5.34
CA MET A 36 3.19 5.86 -4.16
C MET A 36 1.73 5.44 -4.29
N TRP A 37 1.45 4.18 -4.04
CA TRP A 37 0.12 3.59 -4.16
C TRP A 37 -0.45 3.33 -2.78
N VAL A 38 -1.64 3.82 -2.52
CA VAL A 38 -2.36 3.62 -1.26
C VAL A 38 -3.60 2.80 -1.56
N ALA A 39 -3.83 1.76 -0.78
CA ALA A 39 -5.03 0.93 -0.92
C ALA A 39 -5.82 0.86 0.38
N ALA A 40 -7.13 0.65 0.25
CA ALA A 40 -8.00 0.30 1.36
C ALA A 40 -8.86 -0.92 1.02
N THR A 41 -9.17 -1.73 2.03
CA THR A 41 -10.12 -2.85 1.93
C THR A 41 -11.17 -2.79 3.03
N ILE A 42 -12.42 -3.11 2.68
CA ILE A 42 -13.54 -3.20 3.60
C ILE A 42 -14.21 -4.55 3.39
N TRP A 43 -14.01 -5.47 4.30
CA TRP A 43 -14.61 -6.79 4.27
C TRP A 43 -16.04 -6.78 4.80
N PRO A 44 -16.93 -7.65 4.29
CA PRO A 44 -18.24 -7.84 4.90
C PRO A 44 -18.11 -8.19 6.37
N LYS A 45 -19.03 -7.67 7.20
CA LYS A 45 -19.04 -7.98 8.65
C LYS A 45 -19.14 -9.48 8.87
N ASN A 46 -18.38 -9.97 9.84
CA ASN A 46 -18.32 -11.39 10.20
C ASN A 46 -17.85 -12.32 9.06
N SER A 47 -17.03 -11.80 8.13
CA SER A 47 -16.43 -12.62 7.08
C SER A 47 -15.69 -13.82 7.65
N PRO A 48 -15.95 -15.04 7.16
CA PRO A 48 -15.21 -16.22 7.57
C PRO A 48 -13.79 -16.20 6.97
N ILE A 49 -12.82 -16.76 7.70
CA ILE A 49 -11.48 -17.00 7.14
C ILE A 49 -11.54 -18.29 6.30
N LEU A 50 -11.48 -18.12 4.98
CA LEU A 50 -11.51 -19.24 4.04
C LEU A 50 -10.09 -19.78 3.78
N PRO A 51 -9.93 -21.08 3.45
CA PRO A 51 -8.64 -21.67 3.08
C PRO A 51 -7.94 -20.92 1.92
N SER A 52 -8.70 -20.41 0.96
CA SER A 52 -8.21 -19.59 -0.15
C SER A 52 -7.51 -18.30 0.29
N MET A 53 -7.84 -17.78 1.48
CA MET A 53 -7.22 -16.59 2.07
C MET A 53 -5.87 -16.88 2.73
N SER A 54 -5.41 -18.13 2.79
CA SER A 54 -4.16 -18.52 3.47
C SER A 54 -2.91 -17.83 2.89
N GLY A 55 -2.99 -17.33 1.66
CA GLY A 55 -1.96 -16.54 1.01
C GLY A 55 -2.00 -15.05 1.33
N ILE A 56 -3.08 -14.53 1.93
CA ILE A 56 -3.21 -13.13 2.33
C ILE A 56 -2.37 -12.94 3.59
N LYS A 57 -1.18 -12.39 3.41
CA LYS A 57 -0.16 -12.15 4.44
C LYS A 57 0.81 -11.09 3.92
N ASP A 58 1.88 -10.82 4.66
CA ASP A 58 2.94 -9.89 4.24
C ASP A 58 3.23 -9.96 2.72
N SER A 59 2.92 -8.88 2.02
CA SER A 59 3.01 -8.79 0.56
C SER A 59 4.43 -9.00 0.02
N LYS A 60 5.46 -8.75 0.87
CA LYS A 60 6.87 -8.93 0.53
C LYS A 60 7.27 -10.42 0.48
N LYS A 61 6.48 -11.30 1.11
CA LYS A 61 6.69 -12.75 1.11
C LYS A 61 5.97 -13.49 -0.03
N THR A 62 5.32 -12.75 -0.94
CA THR A 62 4.60 -13.30 -2.10
C THR A 62 5.34 -12.96 -3.39
N THR A 63 5.34 -13.89 -4.35
CA THR A 63 5.83 -13.61 -5.72
C THR A 63 4.86 -12.71 -6.48
N ALA A 64 5.30 -12.08 -7.58
CA ALA A 64 4.42 -11.25 -8.41
C ALA A 64 3.22 -12.02 -8.96
N ALA A 65 3.42 -13.30 -9.37
CA ALA A 65 2.33 -14.16 -9.85
C ALA A 65 1.33 -14.49 -8.73
N GLN A 66 1.81 -14.87 -7.54
CA GLN A 66 0.95 -15.11 -6.38
C GLN A 66 0.17 -13.84 -5.98
N ARG A 67 0.80 -12.65 -6.03
CA ARG A 67 0.10 -11.39 -5.77
C ARG A 67 -1.02 -11.12 -6.77
N ALA A 68 -0.82 -11.39 -8.06
CA ALA A 68 -1.86 -11.21 -9.08
C ALA A 68 -3.10 -12.07 -8.80
N GLU A 69 -2.91 -13.34 -8.45
CA GLU A 69 -4.00 -14.25 -8.06
C GLU A 69 -4.70 -13.79 -6.78
N LEU A 70 -3.92 -13.37 -5.76
CA LEU A 70 -4.48 -12.86 -4.51
C LEU A 70 -5.27 -11.57 -4.71
N VAL A 71 -4.80 -10.66 -5.57
CA VAL A 71 -5.53 -9.42 -5.89
C VAL A 71 -6.90 -9.75 -6.50
N LYS A 72 -6.99 -10.74 -7.39
CA LYS A 72 -8.28 -11.19 -7.94
C LYS A 72 -9.20 -11.70 -6.83
N LEU A 73 -8.70 -12.62 -5.99
CA LEU A 73 -9.45 -13.14 -4.85
C LEU A 73 -9.94 -12.01 -3.92
N ILE A 74 -9.07 -11.06 -3.57
CA ILE A 74 -9.41 -9.94 -2.67
C ILE A 74 -10.50 -9.07 -3.30
N LYS A 75 -10.37 -8.70 -4.57
CA LYS A 75 -11.33 -7.86 -5.30
C LYS A 75 -12.72 -8.51 -5.42
N ASP A 76 -12.76 -9.84 -5.51
CA ASP A 76 -14.01 -10.61 -5.57
C ASP A 76 -14.64 -10.80 -4.16
N SER A 77 -13.87 -10.61 -3.08
CA SER A 77 -14.29 -10.93 -1.69
C SER A 77 -14.65 -9.73 -0.85
N CYS A 78 -14.18 -8.53 -1.18
CA CYS A 78 -14.41 -7.32 -0.38
C CYS A 78 -14.50 -6.06 -1.24
N GLN A 79 -15.03 -4.98 -0.66
CA GLN A 79 -14.91 -3.66 -1.26
C GLN A 79 -13.45 -3.19 -1.12
N TRP A 80 -12.91 -2.61 -2.17
CA TRP A 80 -11.54 -2.16 -2.22
C TRP A 80 -11.41 -0.81 -2.93
N PHE A 81 -10.36 -0.06 -2.56
CA PHE A 81 -10.00 1.22 -3.14
C PHE A 81 -8.51 1.24 -3.41
N LEU A 82 -8.11 2.03 -4.41
CA LEU A 82 -6.72 2.20 -4.78
C LEU A 82 -6.53 3.64 -5.27
N TRP A 83 -5.58 4.36 -4.68
CA TRP A 83 -5.24 5.73 -5.04
C TRP A 83 -3.77 5.83 -5.40
N GLU A 84 -3.49 6.62 -6.41
CA GLU A 84 -2.15 6.97 -6.85
C GLU A 84 -1.76 8.35 -6.30
N ILE A 85 -0.61 8.42 -5.64
CA ILE A 85 0.05 9.68 -5.29
C ILE A 85 1.21 9.85 -6.26
N LYS A 86 1.06 10.75 -7.21
CA LYS A 86 2.01 10.96 -8.31
C LYS A 86 3.32 11.60 -7.84
N VAL A 87 4.35 11.48 -8.68
CA VAL A 87 5.70 11.99 -8.39
C VAL A 87 5.71 13.49 -8.10
N ASP A 88 4.93 14.29 -8.82
CA ASP A 88 4.80 15.74 -8.60
C ASP A 88 4.18 16.08 -7.24
N GLN A 89 3.17 15.33 -6.82
CA GLN A 89 2.56 15.46 -5.48
C GLN A 89 3.56 15.10 -4.38
N ILE A 90 4.36 14.03 -4.60
CA ILE A 90 5.42 13.61 -3.66
C ILE A 90 6.51 14.66 -3.58
N ASN A 91 6.92 15.24 -4.71
CA ASN A 91 7.95 16.26 -4.79
C ASN A 91 7.52 17.60 -4.17
N SER A 92 6.25 17.97 -4.28
CA SER A 92 5.70 19.23 -3.72
C SER A 92 5.23 19.07 -2.27
N GLY A 93 4.66 17.91 -1.92
CA GLY A 93 4.05 17.64 -0.62
C GLY A 93 4.97 16.97 0.40
N ASN A 94 4.37 16.46 1.45
CA ASN A 94 5.02 15.61 2.44
C ASN A 94 4.51 14.16 2.27
N PRO A 95 5.29 13.24 1.68
CA PRO A 95 4.84 11.88 1.40
C PRO A 95 4.44 11.09 2.63
N TYR A 96 4.98 11.46 3.81
CA TYR A 96 4.58 10.85 5.08
C TYR A 96 3.11 11.09 5.40
N TRP A 97 2.59 12.30 5.19
CA TRP A 97 1.18 12.63 5.46
C TRP A 97 0.27 12.30 4.28
N LEU A 98 0.73 12.51 3.04
CA LEU A 98 -0.07 12.28 1.83
C LEU A 98 -0.70 10.89 1.79
N ARG A 99 -0.02 9.84 2.26
CA ARG A 99 -0.55 8.48 2.28
C ARG A 99 -1.79 8.33 3.15
N TYR A 100 -1.82 9.02 4.28
CA TYR A 100 -2.98 9.01 5.19
C TYR A 100 -4.10 9.92 4.66
N GLU A 101 -3.75 11.13 4.20
CA GLU A 101 -4.70 12.14 3.72
C GLU A 101 -5.47 11.65 2.49
N VAL A 102 -4.79 10.97 1.56
CA VAL A 102 -5.43 10.42 0.35
C VAL A 102 -6.43 9.33 0.69
N ALA A 103 -6.10 8.42 1.61
CA ALA A 103 -7.03 7.38 2.03
C ALA A 103 -8.22 7.97 2.83
N ASP A 104 -7.95 8.89 3.74
CA ASP A 104 -9.00 9.55 4.54
C ASP A 104 -9.97 10.33 3.65
N ALA A 105 -9.47 11.10 2.70
CA ALA A 105 -10.28 11.82 1.73
C ALA A 105 -11.08 10.86 0.82
N GLY A 106 -10.44 9.79 0.37
CA GLY A 106 -11.08 8.80 -0.51
C GLY A 106 -12.17 7.95 0.15
N LEU A 107 -12.15 7.84 1.48
CA LEU A 107 -13.15 7.14 2.27
C LEU A 107 -14.22 8.07 2.87
N ALA A 108 -14.03 9.39 2.75
CA ALA A 108 -14.78 10.40 3.49
C ALA A 108 -16.31 10.39 3.27
N ASP A 109 -16.78 9.93 2.11
CA ASP A 109 -18.20 9.90 1.75
C ASP A 109 -18.88 8.55 2.02
N LEU A 110 -18.13 7.59 2.57
CA LEU A 110 -18.70 6.31 2.99
C LEU A 110 -19.51 6.45 4.29
N PRO A 111 -20.43 5.50 4.55
CA PRO A 111 -21.11 5.40 5.83
C PRO A 111 -20.12 5.35 7.00
N PRO A 112 -20.56 5.65 8.24
CA PRO A 112 -19.68 5.59 9.41
C PRO A 112 -18.92 4.27 9.52
N LEU A 113 -17.61 4.36 9.65
CA LEU A 113 -16.71 3.22 9.72
C LEU A 113 -15.50 3.53 10.63
N VAL A 114 -14.74 2.51 10.97
CA VAL A 114 -13.43 2.64 11.60
C VAL A 114 -12.37 2.49 10.53
N THR A 115 -11.50 3.49 10.34
CA THR A 115 -10.30 3.37 9.50
C THR A 115 -9.13 2.87 10.32
N CYS A 116 -8.33 1.94 9.78
CA CYS A 116 -7.10 1.47 10.39
C CYS A 116 -5.95 1.57 9.39
N PHE A 117 -4.92 2.32 9.76
CA PHE A 117 -3.72 2.48 8.94
C PHE A 117 -2.62 1.54 9.42
N ASP A 118 -1.88 0.92 8.48
CA ASP A 118 -0.62 0.28 8.85
C ASP A 118 0.37 1.34 9.33
N GLY A 119 1.00 1.08 10.48
CA GLY A 119 1.94 2.01 11.10
C GLY A 119 1.53 2.45 12.51
N ASN A 120 2.01 3.62 12.92
CA ASN A 120 1.87 4.15 14.29
C ASN A 120 1.18 5.52 14.36
N VAL A 121 0.51 5.95 13.31
CA VAL A 121 -0.11 7.28 13.24
C VAL A 121 -1.60 7.18 13.00
N CYS A 122 -2.33 7.89 13.85
CA CYS A 122 -3.75 8.15 13.69
C CYS A 122 -3.96 9.62 13.30
N LEU A 123 -4.85 9.89 12.35
CA LEU A 123 -5.19 11.25 11.92
C LEU A 123 -6.02 11.97 12.97
N LYS A 124 -5.69 13.23 13.28
CA LYS A 124 -6.41 14.04 14.28
C LYS A 124 -7.78 14.53 13.80
N ASN A 125 -7.91 14.79 12.50
CA ASN A 125 -9.08 15.45 11.89
C ASN A 125 -9.77 14.56 10.85
N SER A 126 -9.75 13.23 11.02
CA SER A 126 -10.46 12.32 10.15
C SER A 126 -11.98 12.42 10.33
N LYS A 127 -12.73 12.25 9.25
CA LYS A 127 -14.20 12.13 9.30
C LYS A 127 -14.68 10.86 10.02
N HIS A 128 -13.87 9.83 9.99
CA HIS A 128 -14.15 8.54 10.60
C HIS A 128 -13.32 8.32 11.86
N LYS A 129 -13.85 7.51 12.79
CA LYS A 129 -13.04 6.98 13.90
C LYS A 129 -11.83 6.27 13.29
N ASN A 130 -10.62 6.64 13.68
CA ASN A 130 -9.44 6.01 13.10
C ASN A 130 -8.51 5.45 14.18
N THR A 131 -7.79 4.41 13.79
CA THR A 131 -6.80 3.72 14.59
C THR A 131 -5.58 3.39 13.73
N CYS A 132 -4.55 2.84 14.32
CA CYS A 132 -3.36 2.40 13.63
C CYS A 132 -2.83 1.11 14.23
N GLN A 133 -2.17 0.30 13.41
CA GLN A 133 -1.61 -0.97 13.82
C GLN A 133 -0.20 -1.13 13.26
N ILE A 134 0.80 -1.20 14.14
CA ILE A 134 2.19 -1.46 13.74
C ILE A 134 2.31 -2.89 13.21
N LYS A 135 2.86 -3.05 12.01
CA LYS A 135 2.95 -4.34 11.28
C LYS A 135 1.58 -4.99 11.14
N GLY A 136 0.61 -4.18 10.75
CA GLY A 136 -0.77 -4.59 10.63
C GLY A 136 -0.99 -5.70 9.61
N ASP A 137 -0.18 -5.75 8.56
CA ASP A 137 -0.15 -6.80 7.54
C ASP A 137 0.17 -8.21 8.09
N ALA A 138 0.78 -8.28 9.27
CA ALA A 138 1.04 -9.54 9.97
C ALA A 138 -0.11 -9.98 10.91
N VAL A 139 -1.05 -9.08 11.24
CA VAL A 139 -2.12 -9.36 12.23
C VAL A 139 -3.53 -9.26 11.67
N SER A 140 -3.79 -8.38 10.70
CA SER A 140 -5.10 -8.14 10.08
C SER A 140 -5.12 -8.62 8.63
N ILE A 141 -6.12 -9.45 8.28
CA ILE A 141 -6.36 -9.88 6.90
C ILE A 141 -6.68 -8.66 6.02
N SER A 142 -7.42 -7.69 6.53
CA SER A 142 -7.78 -6.49 5.78
C SER A 142 -6.56 -5.63 5.47
N ILE A 143 -5.65 -5.40 6.43
CA ILE A 143 -4.42 -4.63 6.19
C ILE A 143 -3.51 -5.39 5.22
N ALA A 144 -3.35 -6.72 5.40
CA ALA A 144 -2.56 -7.55 4.49
C ALA A 144 -3.12 -7.52 3.06
N ALA A 145 -4.44 -7.53 2.90
CA ALA A 145 -5.10 -7.41 1.60
C ALA A 145 -4.84 -6.04 0.94
N ALA A 146 -4.94 -4.95 1.70
CA ALA A 146 -4.61 -3.60 1.22
C ALA A 146 -3.13 -3.52 0.77
N SER A 147 -2.21 -4.05 1.58
CA SER A 147 -0.78 -4.17 1.25
C SER A 147 -0.53 -4.90 -0.07
N ILE A 148 -1.22 -6.02 -0.29
CA ILE A 148 -1.11 -6.80 -1.52
C ILE A 148 -1.61 -6.01 -2.74
N ILE A 149 -2.74 -5.31 -2.63
CA ILE A 149 -3.27 -4.46 -3.72
C ILE A 149 -2.30 -3.34 -4.05
N ALA A 150 -1.85 -2.59 -3.05
CA ALA A 150 -0.93 -1.47 -3.23
C ALA A 150 0.41 -1.95 -3.84
N LYS A 151 0.97 -3.05 -3.35
CA LYS A 151 2.21 -3.63 -3.87
C LYS A 151 2.06 -4.13 -5.29
N HIS A 152 0.94 -4.75 -5.64
CA HIS A 152 0.68 -5.19 -7.01
C HIS A 152 0.65 -4.02 -7.99
N ALA A 153 -0.04 -2.92 -7.64
CA ALA A 153 -0.08 -1.70 -8.45
C ALA A 153 1.32 -1.10 -8.64
N LYS A 154 2.11 -1.03 -7.57
CA LYS A 154 3.50 -0.56 -7.64
C LYS A 154 4.38 -1.43 -8.54
N ASP A 155 4.23 -2.76 -8.48
CA ASP A 155 5.01 -3.67 -9.32
C ASP A 155 4.65 -3.55 -10.80
N LEU A 156 3.38 -3.31 -11.14
CA LEU A 156 2.96 -3.02 -12.51
C LEU A 156 3.56 -1.70 -13.01
N GLU A 157 3.46 -0.63 -12.22
CA GLU A 157 4.08 0.65 -12.56
C GLU A 157 5.60 0.51 -12.78
N CYS A 158 6.29 -0.28 -11.97
CA CYS A 158 7.75 -0.47 -12.13
C CYS A 158 8.10 -1.16 -13.46
N LYS A 159 7.26 -2.06 -13.96
CA LYS A 159 7.43 -2.65 -15.30
C LYS A 159 7.25 -1.60 -16.39
N GLU A 160 6.19 -0.82 -16.32
CA GLU A 160 5.92 0.27 -17.28
C GLU A 160 7.06 1.31 -17.28
N LEU A 161 7.58 1.65 -16.09
CA LEU A 161 8.73 2.54 -15.96
C LEU A 161 10.01 1.92 -16.54
N HIS A 162 10.21 0.61 -16.40
CA HIS A 162 11.36 -0.08 -17.00
C HIS A 162 11.27 -0.05 -18.52
N ASP A 163 10.11 -0.32 -19.09
CA ASP A 163 9.90 -0.28 -20.54
C ASP A 163 10.13 1.14 -21.10
N LYS A 164 9.68 2.16 -20.38
CA LYS A 164 9.84 3.55 -20.76
C LYS A 164 11.26 4.11 -20.54
N TYR A 165 11.94 3.64 -19.51
CA TYR A 165 13.26 4.12 -19.07
C TYR A 165 14.19 2.94 -18.78
N PRO A 166 14.58 2.11 -19.76
CA PRO A 166 15.28 0.85 -19.55
C PRO A 166 16.65 1.00 -18.88
N ASN A 167 17.29 2.16 -19.05
CA ASN A 167 18.63 2.43 -18.53
C ASN A 167 18.71 2.50 -17.00
N TYR A 168 17.58 2.60 -16.30
CA TYR A 168 17.55 2.74 -14.82
C TYR A 168 17.34 1.41 -14.08
N GLY A 169 17.00 0.31 -14.76
CA GLY A 169 16.92 -1.01 -14.15
C GLY A 169 15.73 -1.22 -13.20
N PHE A 170 14.60 -0.54 -13.39
CA PHE A 170 13.46 -0.57 -12.46
C PHE A 170 12.90 -1.98 -12.18
N ASN A 171 13.07 -2.94 -13.09
CA ASN A 171 12.68 -4.33 -12.87
C ASN A 171 13.49 -5.03 -11.78
N ASN A 172 14.73 -4.57 -11.50
CA ASN A 172 15.63 -5.20 -10.54
C ASN A 172 15.39 -4.70 -9.12
N HIS A 173 15.03 -3.43 -8.95
CA HIS A 173 14.99 -2.77 -7.64
C HIS A 173 13.67 -2.04 -7.35
N SER A 174 12.67 -2.14 -8.22
CA SER A 174 11.33 -1.56 -8.01
C SER A 174 11.34 -0.07 -7.62
N GLY A 175 12.31 0.70 -8.11
CA GLY A 175 12.45 2.13 -7.83
C GLY A 175 13.18 2.51 -6.55
N TYR A 176 13.68 1.56 -5.76
CA TYR A 176 14.54 1.86 -4.61
C TYR A 176 15.93 2.33 -5.04
N LEU A 177 16.58 3.16 -4.19
CA LEU A 177 17.94 3.65 -4.40
C LEU A 177 18.99 2.57 -4.07
N THR A 178 19.11 1.59 -4.97
CA THR A 178 20.22 0.64 -4.97
C THR A 178 21.47 1.26 -5.60
N GLU A 179 22.62 0.63 -5.44
CA GLU A 179 23.87 1.07 -6.09
C GLU A 179 23.72 1.13 -7.61
N GLU A 180 23.02 0.15 -8.21
CA GLU A 180 22.70 0.12 -9.64
C GLU A 180 21.87 1.36 -10.05
N HIS A 181 20.85 1.70 -9.28
CA HIS A 181 20.00 2.86 -9.56
C HIS A 181 20.79 4.18 -9.41
N ILE A 182 21.61 4.33 -8.36
CA ILE A 182 22.46 5.50 -8.15
C ILE A 182 23.48 5.64 -9.30
N LYS A 183 24.08 4.54 -9.75
CA LYS A 183 24.98 4.56 -10.92
C LYS A 183 24.28 5.02 -12.19
N ALA A 184 23.07 4.52 -12.43
CA ALA A 184 22.26 4.94 -13.57
C ALA A 184 21.92 6.45 -13.50
N LEU A 185 21.53 6.95 -12.32
CA LEU A 185 21.26 8.38 -12.11
C LEU A 185 22.49 9.25 -12.38
N LYS A 186 23.68 8.84 -11.94
CA LYS A 186 24.93 9.56 -12.22
C LYS A 186 25.31 9.54 -13.71
N THR A 187 24.95 8.49 -14.42
CA THR A 187 25.30 8.31 -15.83
C THR A 187 24.33 9.04 -16.77
N PHE A 188 23.02 8.94 -16.51
CA PHE A 188 21.97 9.39 -17.42
C PHE A 188 21.21 10.63 -16.90
N GLY A 189 21.51 11.09 -15.68
CA GLY A 189 20.71 12.10 -14.99
C GLY A 189 19.36 11.59 -14.52
N PRO A 190 18.54 12.42 -13.85
CA PRO A 190 17.20 12.04 -13.43
C PRO A 190 16.19 12.11 -14.60
N ALA A 191 15.34 11.08 -14.71
CA ALA A 191 14.18 11.09 -15.60
C ALA A 191 12.95 11.70 -14.88
N PRO A 192 11.86 12.08 -15.60
CA PRO A 192 10.66 12.66 -14.98
C PRO A 192 9.95 11.80 -13.94
N CYS A 193 10.22 10.50 -13.94
CA CYS A 193 9.69 9.57 -12.94
C CYS A 193 10.42 9.60 -11.58
N HIS A 194 11.51 10.37 -11.45
CA HIS A 194 12.29 10.41 -10.21
C HIS A 194 11.75 11.44 -9.21
N ARG A 195 11.80 11.05 -7.94
CA ARG A 195 11.44 11.91 -6.81
C ARG A 195 12.63 12.73 -6.40
N THR A 196 12.64 14.01 -6.77
CA THR A 196 13.79 14.91 -6.58
C THR A 196 14.28 14.98 -5.15
N LYS A 197 13.35 14.98 -4.16
CA LYS A 197 13.70 14.97 -2.73
C LYS A 197 14.48 13.73 -2.29
N TYR A 198 14.29 12.59 -2.98
CA TYR A 198 14.92 11.32 -2.60
C TYR A 198 16.28 11.13 -3.24
N ILE A 199 16.51 11.77 -4.40
CA ILE A 199 17.75 11.58 -5.17
C ILE A 199 18.78 12.71 -4.99
N SER A 200 18.37 13.87 -4.46
CA SER A 200 19.20 15.10 -4.39
C SER A 200 20.56 14.92 -3.67
N ALA A 201 20.65 13.97 -2.76
CA ALA A 201 21.91 13.68 -2.05
C ALA A 201 22.83 12.70 -2.82
N HIS A 202 22.42 12.18 -3.97
CA HIS A 202 23.10 11.11 -4.72
C HIS A 202 23.54 11.51 -6.13
N ILE A 203 23.10 12.71 -6.60
CA ILE A 203 23.38 13.25 -7.94
C ILE A 203 24.05 14.61 -7.88
#